data_dce4f6fda26dc6d3269d7796fcc74349
#
_entry.id   dce4f6fda26dc6d3269d7796fcc74349
#
_cell.length_a   1.000
_cell.length_b   1.000
_cell.length_c   1.000
_cell.angle_alpha   90.00
_cell.angle_beta   90.00
_cell.angle_gamma   90.00
#
_symmetry.space_group_name_H-M   'P 1'
#
loop_
_entity.id
_entity.type
_entity.pdbx_description
1 polymer ?
#
loop_
_entity_poly.entity_id
_entity_poly.type
_entity_poly.pdbx_seq_one_letter_code
_entity_poly.pdbx_strand_id
1 'polypeptide(L)'
;MDTVQGFMDPMTYICGTGAEMYDGTGYVRHGLITTPHAVAKTPDYYITGDDIHIYPGEKFTAENTKLWFKNICLFTYGHYEGRLDKERNQKPWIFSLLPRPTYNNDNGIGLRGDARFPMNQNGDLYMDVNYAIYSKEGFKPGLKVGKRTPVGTFTFGYSKEESTDNDDHIWATRWPELRYYMPRIYAGSSGIYVDG
;
A
#
# COMPACT_ATOMS: atom_id res chain seq x y z
N MET A 1 9.53 -13.00 -30.08
CA MET A 1 9.23 -12.85 -28.67
C MET A 1 8.54 -11.50 -28.53
N ASP A 2 7.23 -11.51 -28.38
CA ASP A 2 6.47 -10.26 -28.44
C ASP A 2 6.62 -9.51 -27.12
N THR A 3 7.15 -8.31 -27.22
CA THR A 3 7.30 -7.39 -26.09
C THR A 3 6.14 -6.43 -26.09
N VAL A 4 5.47 -6.31 -24.97
CA VAL A 4 4.42 -5.32 -24.78
C VAL A 4 4.88 -4.25 -23.81
N GLN A 5 4.46 -3.02 -24.06
CA GLN A 5 4.63 -1.92 -23.12
C GLN A 5 3.45 -0.95 -23.25
N GLY A 6 3.00 -0.43 -22.13
CA GLY A 6 1.87 0.49 -22.11
C GLY A 6 1.42 0.88 -20.71
N PHE A 7 0.31 1.60 -20.66
CA PHE A 7 -0.32 1.99 -19.41
C PHE A 7 -1.55 1.13 -19.19
N MET A 8 -1.66 0.51 -18.02
CA MET A 8 -2.88 -0.18 -17.59
C MET A 8 -3.93 0.81 -17.08
N ASP A 9 -3.46 1.89 -16.46
CA ASP A 9 -4.22 3.04 -16.02
C ASP A 9 -3.28 4.27 -15.96
N PRO A 10 -3.78 5.49 -15.67
CA PRO A 10 -2.93 6.69 -15.64
C PRO A 10 -1.77 6.63 -14.63
N MET A 11 -1.81 5.68 -13.68
CA MET A 11 -0.83 5.57 -12.60
C MET A 11 0.04 4.32 -12.68
N THR A 12 -0.25 3.41 -13.64
CA THR A 12 0.41 2.09 -13.70
C THR A 12 0.92 1.82 -15.11
N TYR A 13 2.23 1.70 -15.24
CA TYR A 13 2.91 1.32 -16.48
C TYR A 13 3.33 -0.14 -16.40
N ILE A 14 3.11 -0.87 -17.49
CA ILE A 14 3.53 -2.26 -17.64
C ILE A 14 4.47 -2.41 -18.82
N CYS A 15 5.48 -3.25 -18.65
CA CYS A 15 6.38 -3.71 -19.69
C CYS A 15 6.59 -5.20 -19.50
N GLY A 16 6.54 -5.99 -20.58
CA GLY A 16 6.68 -7.43 -20.44
C GLY A 16 6.90 -8.18 -21.75
N THR A 17 7.08 -9.49 -21.63
CA THR A 17 7.31 -10.41 -22.73
C THR A 17 6.26 -11.52 -22.73
N GLY A 18 5.98 -12.11 -23.93
CA GLY A 18 4.97 -13.15 -24.09
C GLY A 18 3.57 -12.60 -23.87
N ALA A 19 3.29 -11.43 -24.47
CA ALA A 19 1.99 -10.81 -24.37
C ALA A 19 1.01 -11.39 -25.38
N GLU A 20 -0.18 -11.69 -24.92
CA GLU A 20 -1.30 -12.19 -25.73
C GLU A 20 -2.57 -11.45 -25.32
N MET A 21 -3.49 -11.30 -26.24
CA MET A 21 -4.80 -10.70 -25.98
C MET A 21 -5.86 -11.67 -26.44
N TYR A 22 -6.73 -12.09 -25.54
CA TYR A 22 -7.80 -13.02 -25.83
C TYR A 22 -9.09 -12.57 -25.16
N ASP A 23 -10.14 -12.45 -25.94
CA ASP A 23 -11.50 -12.09 -25.47
C ASP A 23 -11.53 -10.87 -24.52
N GLY A 24 -10.79 -9.82 -24.88
CA GLY A 24 -10.71 -8.59 -24.10
C GLY A 24 -9.83 -8.68 -22.83
N THR A 25 -9.24 -9.83 -22.54
CA THR A 25 -8.31 -10.02 -21.42
C THR A 25 -6.87 -10.01 -21.94
N GLY A 26 -6.02 -9.21 -21.32
CA GLY A 26 -4.60 -9.20 -21.59
C GLY A 26 -3.87 -10.27 -20.76
N TYR A 27 -2.94 -10.97 -21.38
CA TYR A 27 -2.02 -11.88 -20.69
C TYR A 27 -0.58 -11.49 -20.97
N VAL A 28 0.27 -11.51 -19.94
CA VAL A 28 1.70 -11.25 -20.06
C VAL A 28 2.45 -12.28 -19.22
N ARG A 29 3.30 -13.06 -19.88
CA ARG A 29 3.99 -14.19 -19.22
C ARG A 29 4.97 -13.71 -18.15
N HIS A 30 5.79 -12.70 -18.47
CA HIS A 30 6.71 -12.09 -17.52
C HIS A 30 6.61 -10.57 -17.68
N GLY A 31 6.33 -9.88 -16.60
CA GLY A 31 6.12 -8.45 -16.65
C GLY A 31 6.77 -7.68 -15.52
N LEU A 32 7.00 -6.41 -15.81
CA LEU A 32 7.43 -5.40 -14.88
C LEU A 32 6.35 -4.33 -14.80
N ILE A 33 5.95 -3.98 -13.61
CA ILE A 33 4.96 -2.95 -13.32
C ILE A 33 5.64 -1.83 -12.52
N THR A 34 5.45 -0.58 -12.95
CA THR A 34 6.01 0.58 -12.26
C THR A 34 5.11 1.80 -12.41
N THR A 35 5.51 2.93 -11.86
CA THR A 35 4.80 4.19 -12.01
C THR A 35 5.20 4.91 -13.29
N PRO A 36 4.35 5.76 -13.89
CA PRO A 36 4.64 6.47 -15.14
C PRO A 36 5.91 7.32 -15.10
N HIS A 37 6.26 7.87 -13.96
CA HIS A 37 7.45 8.70 -13.79
C HIS A 37 8.77 7.93 -13.93
N ALA A 38 8.73 6.61 -13.87
CA ALA A 38 9.91 5.74 -13.94
C ALA A 38 10.17 5.20 -15.37
N VAL A 39 9.34 5.55 -16.35
CA VAL A 39 9.39 5.00 -17.72
C VAL A 39 10.65 5.42 -18.51
N ALA A 40 11.26 6.55 -18.17
CA ALA A 40 12.37 7.11 -18.94
C ALA A 40 13.72 6.41 -18.73
N LYS A 41 13.87 5.60 -17.68
CA LYS A 41 15.12 4.85 -17.33
C LYS A 41 14.75 3.62 -16.51
N THR A 42 15.75 2.81 -16.14
CA THR A 42 15.54 1.73 -15.16
C THR A 42 14.90 2.30 -13.90
N PRO A 43 13.68 1.90 -13.56
CA PRO A 43 12.97 2.45 -12.41
C PRO A 43 13.70 2.10 -11.11
N ASP A 44 13.74 3.05 -10.17
CA ASP A 44 14.30 2.77 -8.84
C ASP A 44 13.44 1.74 -8.10
N TYR A 45 12.13 1.78 -8.31
CA TYR A 45 11.15 0.86 -7.73
C TYR A 45 10.30 0.23 -8.82
N TYR A 46 10.18 -1.08 -8.78
CA TYR A 46 9.31 -1.81 -9.70
C TYR A 46 8.85 -3.13 -9.09
N ILE A 47 7.78 -3.65 -9.65
CA ILE A 47 7.25 -4.96 -9.33
C ILE A 47 7.49 -5.84 -10.55
N THR A 48 8.02 -7.03 -10.35
CA THR A 48 8.01 -8.08 -11.37
C THR A 48 6.98 -9.13 -11.01
N GLY A 49 6.38 -9.74 -12.00
CA GLY A 49 5.43 -10.83 -11.82
C GLY A 49 5.43 -11.76 -13.03
N ASP A 50 4.96 -12.95 -12.79
CA ASP A 50 4.74 -13.96 -13.81
C ASP A 50 3.22 -14.14 -14.01
N ASP A 51 2.83 -14.69 -15.15
CA ASP A 51 1.44 -15.02 -15.48
C ASP A 51 0.45 -13.89 -15.13
N ILE A 52 0.75 -12.71 -15.67
CA ILE A 52 -0.03 -11.49 -15.40
C ILE A 52 -1.27 -11.52 -16.27
N HIS A 53 -2.46 -11.55 -15.65
CA HIS A 53 -3.74 -11.40 -16.32
C HIS A 53 -4.30 -10.02 -16.07
N ILE A 54 -4.66 -9.32 -17.14
CA ILE A 54 -5.19 -7.96 -17.09
C ILE A 54 -6.65 -7.99 -17.55
N TYR A 55 -7.55 -7.63 -16.66
CA TYR A 55 -8.98 -7.46 -16.91
C TYR A 55 -9.26 -5.95 -17.00
N PRO A 56 -9.35 -5.38 -18.22
CA PRO A 56 -9.39 -3.92 -18.39
C PRO A 56 -10.56 -3.28 -17.65
N GLY A 57 -10.26 -2.26 -16.86
CA GLY A 57 -11.24 -1.54 -16.07
C GLY A 57 -11.68 -2.22 -14.76
N GLU A 58 -11.22 -3.44 -14.49
CA GLU A 58 -11.57 -4.20 -13.29
C GLU A 58 -10.35 -4.42 -12.39
N LYS A 59 -9.45 -5.29 -12.83
CA LYS A 59 -8.31 -5.75 -12.03
C LYS A 59 -7.18 -6.32 -12.89
N PHE A 60 -6.06 -6.58 -12.26
CA PHE A 60 -5.03 -7.49 -12.77
C PHE A 60 -4.59 -8.45 -11.68
N THR A 61 -4.14 -9.63 -12.10
CA THR A 61 -3.54 -10.63 -11.22
C THR A 61 -2.14 -10.97 -11.70
N ALA A 62 -1.25 -11.32 -10.80
CA ALA A 62 0.11 -11.74 -11.11
C ALA A 62 0.59 -12.78 -10.10
N GLU A 63 1.36 -13.74 -10.60
CA GLU A 63 2.01 -14.76 -9.78
C GLU A 63 3.48 -14.41 -9.53
N ASN A 64 4.08 -15.01 -8.49
CA ASN A 64 5.49 -14.81 -8.13
C ASN A 64 5.92 -13.33 -8.07
N THR A 65 5.03 -12.51 -7.57
CA THR A 65 5.22 -11.06 -7.53
C THR A 65 6.38 -10.68 -6.61
N LYS A 66 7.31 -9.87 -7.10
CA LYS A 66 8.46 -9.39 -6.34
C LYS A 66 8.55 -7.88 -6.41
N LEU A 67 8.73 -7.27 -5.26
CA LEU A 67 8.97 -5.84 -5.16
C LEU A 67 10.47 -5.58 -5.12
N TRP A 68 10.94 -4.71 -6.00
CA TRP A 68 12.35 -4.38 -6.14
C TRP A 68 12.61 -2.91 -5.83
N PHE A 69 13.74 -2.67 -5.20
CA PHE A 69 14.40 -1.38 -5.17
C PHE A 69 15.73 -1.51 -5.88
N LYS A 70 15.86 -0.90 -7.04
CA LYS A 70 17.01 -1.13 -7.95
C LYS A 70 17.23 -2.64 -8.17
N ASN A 71 18.34 -3.17 -7.70
CA ASN A 71 18.70 -4.59 -7.84
C ASN A 71 18.44 -5.41 -6.57
N ILE A 72 17.80 -4.82 -5.55
CA ILE A 72 17.52 -5.49 -4.27
C ILE A 72 16.07 -5.91 -4.26
N CYS A 73 15.79 -7.22 -4.16
CA CYS A 73 14.46 -7.73 -3.91
C CYS A 73 14.10 -7.45 -2.45
N LEU A 74 13.12 -6.58 -2.24
CA LEU A 74 12.66 -6.20 -0.91
C LEU A 74 11.64 -7.19 -0.36
N PHE A 75 10.82 -7.75 -1.24
CA PHE A 75 9.67 -8.54 -0.85
C PHE A 75 9.23 -9.47 -1.96
N THR A 76 8.81 -10.69 -1.61
CA THR A 76 8.22 -11.67 -2.53
C THR A 76 6.81 -12.02 -2.06
N TYR A 77 5.86 -12.02 -2.98
CA TYR A 77 4.47 -12.36 -2.73
C TYR A 77 3.99 -13.35 -3.80
N GLY A 78 3.38 -14.46 -3.36
CA GLY A 78 3.02 -15.54 -4.28
C GLY A 78 2.00 -15.12 -5.32
N HIS A 79 0.83 -14.66 -4.89
CA HIS A 79 -0.27 -14.21 -5.74
C HIS A 79 -0.65 -12.77 -5.41
N TYR A 80 -0.67 -11.90 -6.41
CA TYR A 80 -1.03 -10.50 -6.26
C TYR A 80 -2.27 -10.16 -7.10
N GLU A 81 -3.21 -9.45 -6.52
CA GLU A 81 -4.35 -8.88 -7.22
C GLU A 81 -4.38 -7.35 -7.00
N GLY A 82 -4.37 -6.60 -8.09
CA GLY A 82 -4.50 -5.15 -8.11
C GLY A 82 -5.77 -4.72 -8.85
N ARG A 83 -6.49 -3.74 -8.32
CA ARG A 83 -7.71 -3.19 -8.95
C ARG A 83 -7.38 -2.09 -9.94
N LEU A 84 -8.11 -2.06 -11.07
CA LEU A 84 -7.99 -1.07 -12.15
C LEU A 84 -9.26 -0.22 -12.29
N ASP A 85 -10.23 -0.36 -11.38
CA ASP A 85 -11.48 0.38 -11.44
C ASP A 85 -11.26 1.88 -11.23
N LYS A 86 -11.90 2.70 -12.07
CA LYS A 86 -11.72 4.16 -12.13
C LYS A 86 -12.21 4.91 -10.90
N GLU A 87 -13.03 4.29 -10.05
CA GLU A 87 -13.65 4.96 -8.91
C GLU A 87 -12.71 5.12 -7.70
N ARG A 88 -11.59 4.41 -7.70
CA ARG A 88 -10.56 4.55 -6.67
C ARG A 88 -9.21 4.72 -7.32
N ASN A 89 -8.78 5.96 -7.52
CA ASN A 89 -7.38 6.36 -7.82
C ASN A 89 -6.41 5.92 -6.71
N GLN A 90 -6.51 4.66 -6.24
CA GLN A 90 -5.63 4.14 -5.22
C GLN A 90 -4.51 3.39 -5.91
N LYS A 91 -3.30 3.91 -5.75
CA LYS A 91 -2.08 3.17 -6.08
C LYS A 91 -2.17 1.76 -5.49
N PRO A 92 -1.75 0.72 -6.24
CA PRO A 92 -1.66 -0.62 -5.68
C PRO A 92 -0.97 -0.57 -4.31
N TRP A 93 -1.56 -1.22 -3.30
CA TRP A 93 -1.10 -1.14 -1.92
C TRP A 93 0.40 -1.48 -1.75
N ILE A 94 0.92 -2.35 -2.62
CA ILE A 94 2.32 -2.75 -2.62
C ILE A 94 3.27 -1.54 -2.84
N PHE A 95 2.84 -0.53 -3.61
CA PHE A 95 3.61 0.71 -3.77
C PHE A 95 3.59 1.59 -2.52
N SER A 96 2.64 1.38 -1.62
CA SER A 96 2.59 2.09 -0.33
C SER A 96 3.65 1.57 0.65
N LEU A 97 4.10 0.31 0.48
CA LEU A 97 5.23 -0.25 1.23
C LEU A 97 6.59 0.30 0.79
N LEU A 98 6.66 0.99 -0.36
CA LEU A 98 7.93 1.55 -0.82
C LEU A 98 8.50 2.51 0.22
N PRO A 99 9.77 2.33 0.61
CA PRO A 99 10.42 3.20 1.56
C PRO A 99 10.49 4.63 0.99
N ARG A 100 9.91 5.56 1.72
CA ARG A 100 9.96 6.99 1.41
C ARG A 100 11.03 7.64 2.26
N PRO A 101 12.02 8.31 1.67
CA PRO A 101 13.01 9.04 2.43
C PRO A 101 12.34 10.17 3.23
N THR A 102 12.78 10.35 4.44
CA THR A 102 12.34 11.41 5.34
C THR A 102 13.54 11.99 6.08
N TYR A 103 13.42 13.23 6.50
CA TYR A 103 14.41 13.90 7.33
C TYR A 103 13.71 14.83 8.30
N ASN A 104 14.13 14.79 9.55
CA ASN A 104 13.87 15.84 10.53
C ASN A 104 15.07 15.96 11.49
N ASN A 105 15.13 17.03 12.23
CA ASN A 105 16.27 17.29 13.11
C ASN A 105 16.36 16.31 14.29
N ASP A 106 15.23 15.82 14.77
CA ASP A 106 15.15 14.96 15.95
C ASP A 106 15.52 13.52 15.61
N ASN A 107 14.93 12.96 14.57
CA ASN A 107 15.11 11.58 14.16
C ASN A 107 16.27 11.37 13.17
N GLY A 108 16.73 12.45 12.51
CA GLY A 108 17.74 12.42 11.47
C GLY A 108 17.19 11.95 10.11
N ILE A 109 18.03 11.35 9.29
CA ILE A 109 17.65 10.75 8.01
C ILE A 109 16.94 9.43 8.28
N GLY A 110 15.85 9.18 7.57
CA GLY A 110 15.07 7.96 7.72
C GLY A 110 14.43 7.48 6.44
N LEU A 111 13.89 6.27 6.53
CA LEU A 111 13.05 5.64 5.53
C LEU A 111 11.77 5.21 6.24
N ARG A 112 10.62 5.54 5.67
CA ARG A 112 9.31 5.11 6.20
C ARG A 112 8.43 4.55 5.11
N GLY A 113 7.58 3.59 5.48
CA GLY A 113 6.55 3.04 4.61
C GLY A 113 5.33 2.63 5.42
N ASP A 114 4.20 2.63 4.77
CA ASP A 114 2.93 2.18 5.33
C ASP A 114 2.11 1.50 4.25
N ALA A 115 1.37 0.47 4.60
CA ALA A 115 0.43 -0.18 3.70
C ALA A 115 -0.76 -0.73 4.46
N ARG A 116 -1.91 -0.74 3.78
CA ARG A 116 -3.13 -1.39 4.23
C ARG A 116 -3.45 -2.57 3.34
N PHE A 117 -3.52 -3.74 3.94
CA PHE A 117 -3.85 -4.99 3.28
C PHE A 117 -5.31 -5.36 3.56
N PRO A 118 -6.19 -5.42 2.55
CA PRO A 118 -7.51 -5.99 2.76
C PRO A 118 -7.36 -7.49 3.05
N MET A 119 -7.98 -7.96 4.14
CA MET A 119 -7.95 -9.36 4.56
C MET A 119 -9.20 -10.13 4.11
N ASN A 120 -10.18 -9.42 3.55
CA ASN A 120 -11.40 -10.01 2.99
C ASN A 120 -11.82 -9.26 1.72
N GLN A 121 -12.73 -9.87 0.95
CA GLN A 121 -13.19 -9.31 -0.33
C GLN A 121 -13.89 -7.95 -0.19
N ASN A 122 -14.56 -7.69 0.91
CA ASN A 122 -15.27 -6.44 1.15
C ASN A 122 -14.34 -5.30 1.61
N GLY A 123 -13.10 -5.62 2.02
CA GLY A 123 -12.14 -4.66 2.53
C GLY A 123 -12.50 -4.04 3.89
N ASP A 124 -13.51 -4.62 4.59
CA ASP A 124 -13.90 -4.18 5.93
C ASP A 124 -12.98 -4.75 7.03
N LEU A 125 -12.39 -5.93 6.79
CA LEU A 125 -11.30 -6.47 7.59
C LEU A 125 -9.97 -6.17 6.90
N TYR A 126 -9.06 -5.51 7.60
CA TYR A 126 -7.79 -5.08 7.03
C TYR A 126 -6.64 -5.16 8.06
N MET A 127 -5.43 -5.22 7.54
CA MET A 127 -4.20 -5.14 8.31
C MET A 127 -3.41 -3.91 7.88
N ASP A 128 -3.09 -3.04 8.81
CA ASP A 128 -2.20 -1.90 8.61
C ASP A 128 -0.79 -2.28 9.06
N VAL A 129 0.16 -2.13 8.16
CA VAL A 129 1.58 -2.28 8.45
C VAL A 129 2.24 -0.94 8.23
N ASN A 130 2.98 -0.47 9.20
CA ASN A 130 3.81 0.71 9.05
C ASN A 130 5.20 0.44 9.62
N TYR A 131 6.19 1.06 9.03
CA TYR A 131 7.55 1.01 9.53
C TYR A 131 8.26 2.33 9.29
N ALA A 132 9.19 2.63 10.15
CA ALA A 132 10.16 3.69 9.93
C ALA A 132 11.52 3.22 10.47
N ILE A 133 12.59 3.63 9.79
CA ILE A 133 13.97 3.43 10.23
C ILE A 133 14.63 4.79 10.21
N TYR A 134 15.13 5.22 11.33
CA TYR A 134 15.79 6.51 11.49
C TYR A 134 17.23 6.36 11.93
N SER A 135 18.12 7.25 11.45
CA SER A 135 19.54 7.21 11.78
C SER A 135 19.85 7.42 13.25
N LYS A 136 19.01 8.20 13.95
CA LYS A 136 19.18 8.47 15.39
C LYS A 136 18.31 7.56 16.27
N GLU A 137 17.11 7.21 15.79
CA GLU A 137 16.08 6.55 16.59
C GLU A 137 15.87 5.07 16.27
N GLY A 138 16.54 4.55 15.23
CA GLY A 138 16.48 3.13 14.84
C GLY A 138 15.13 2.72 14.25
N PHE A 139 14.77 1.44 14.42
CA PHE A 139 13.60 0.82 13.79
C PHE A 139 12.32 1.01 14.61
N LYS A 140 11.27 1.49 13.96
CA LYS A 140 9.95 1.77 14.54
C LYS A 140 8.87 1.01 13.77
N PRO A 141 8.56 -0.23 14.11
CA PRO A 141 7.50 -1.01 13.48
C PRO A 141 6.12 -0.69 14.04
N GLY A 142 5.10 -0.92 13.23
CA GLY A 142 3.71 -0.94 13.65
C GLY A 142 2.90 -1.94 12.85
N LEU A 143 2.00 -2.63 13.53
CA LEU A 143 1.09 -3.63 12.95
C LEU A 143 -0.25 -3.53 13.65
N LYS A 144 -1.30 -3.22 12.90
CA LYS A 144 -2.67 -3.14 13.42
C LYS A 144 -3.62 -3.94 12.53
N VAL A 145 -4.52 -4.68 13.14
CA VAL A 145 -5.66 -5.31 12.46
C VAL A 145 -6.88 -4.48 12.77
N GLY A 146 -7.63 -4.11 11.74
CA GLY A 146 -8.81 -3.28 11.87
C GLY A 146 -10.02 -3.91 11.21
N LYS A 147 -11.20 -3.70 11.82
CA LYS A 147 -12.48 -4.07 11.26
C LYS A 147 -13.43 -2.88 11.25
N ARG A 148 -13.95 -2.57 10.05
CA ARG A 148 -15.03 -1.59 9.87
C ARG A 148 -16.37 -2.28 10.02
N THR A 149 -17.25 -1.66 10.78
CA THR A 149 -18.62 -2.09 10.98
C THR A 149 -19.55 -0.88 10.81
N PRO A 150 -20.87 -1.08 10.65
CA PRO A 150 -21.82 0.03 10.60
C PRO A 150 -21.82 0.91 11.86
N VAL A 151 -21.41 0.37 12.99
CA VAL A 151 -21.37 1.07 14.28
C VAL A 151 -20.02 1.71 14.58
N GLY A 152 -18.98 1.43 13.81
CA GLY A 152 -17.65 2.02 14.01
C GLY A 152 -16.52 1.13 13.53
N THR A 153 -15.31 1.62 13.72
CA THR A 153 -14.08 0.90 13.35
C THR A 153 -13.33 0.49 14.59
N PHE A 154 -13.07 -0.80 14.71
CA PHE A 154 -12.24 -1.38 15.76
C PHE A 154 -10.86 -1.64 15.20
N THR A 155 -9.81 -1.30 15.97
CA THR A 155 -8.43 -1.65 15.62
C THR A 155 -7.74 -2.25 16.83
N PHE A 156 -6.94 -3.27 16.59
CA PHE A 156 -6.09 -3.92 17.59
C PHE A 156 -4.69 -4.11 17.04
N GLY A 157 -3.67 -3.82 17.85
CA GLY A 157 -2.31 -4.03 17.38
C GLY A 157 -1.21 -3.45 18.25
N TYR A 158 -0.06 -3.34 17.62
CA TYR A 158 1.17 -2.78 18.14
C TYR A 158 1.57 -1.55 17.35
N SER A 159 1.99 -0.48 18.01
CA SER A 159 2.57 0.67 17.32
C SER A 159 3.68 1.32 18.16
N LYS A 160 4.65 1.90 17.44
CA LYS A 160 5.53 2.93 17.97
C LYS A 160 5.13 4.25 17.31
N GLU A 161 4.61 5.16 18.11
CA GLU A 161 4.14 6.46 17.65
C GLU A 161 4.98 7.56 18.27
N GLU A 162 5.30 8.57 17.45
CA GLU A 162 5.94 9.78 17.91
C GLU A 162 4.90 10.61 18.66
N SER A 163 5.20 11.00 19.87
CA SER A 163 4.40 11.90 20.69
C SER A 163 5.24 13.10 21.08
N THR A 164 4.68 14.28 20.98
CA THR A 164 5.32 15.52 21.45
C THR A 164 4.71 15.85 22.81
N ASP A 165 5.54 15.83 23.83
CA ASP A 165 5.17 16.25 25.18
C ASP A 165 6.20 17.28 25.66
N ASN A 166 5.74 18.49 26.04
CA ASN A 166 6.58 19.61 26.49
C ASN A 166 7.79 19.93 25.59
N ASP A 167 7.59 19.94 24.26
CA ASP A 167 8.64 20.12 23.23
C ASP A 167 9.64 18.97 23.10
N ASP A 168 9.51 17.90 23.88
CA ASP A 168 10.30 16.68 23.73
C ASP A 168 9.61 15.68 22.79
N HIS A 169 10.36 15.20 21.82
CA HIS A 169 9.91 14.14 20.91
C HIS A 169 10.16 12.76 21.53
N ILE A 170 9.08 12.12 21.97
CA ILE A 170 9.14 10.82 22.63
C ILE A 170 8.53 9.75 21.76
N TRP A 171 9.21 8.61 21.61
CA TRP A 171 8.67 7.43 20.96
C TRP A 171 7.93 6.54 21.96
N ALA A 172 6.60 6.62 21.94
CA ALA A 172 5.75 5.77 22.77
C ALA A 172 5.50 4.41 22.13
N THR A 173 5.74 3.34 22.88
CA THR A 173 5.33 1.99 22.50
C THR A 173 3.95 1.70 23.06
N ARG A 174 3.01 1.32 22.18
CA ARG A 174 1.64 0.93 22.56
C ARG A 174 1.43 -0.54 22.27
N TRP A 175 1.29 -1.34 23.32
CA TRP A 175 1.03 -2.77 23.23
C TRP A 175 0.42 -3.32 24.53
N PRO A 176 -0.69 -4.04 24.46
CA PRO A 176 -1.62 -4.10 23.32
C PRO A 176 -2.37 -2.76 23.18
N GLU A 177 -2.65 -2.36 21.94
CA GLU A 177 -3.46 -1.18 21.67
C GLU A 177 -4.82 -1.60 21.10
N LEU A 178 -5.90 -1.20 21.73
CA LEU A 178 -7.26 -1.34 21.24
C LEU A 178 -7.84 0.05 21.05
N ARG A 179 -8.28 0.38 19.83
CA ARG A 179 -8.97 1.63 19.53
C ARG A 179 -10.33 1.33 18.92
N TYR A 180 -11.30 2.14 19.30
CA TYR A 180 -12.61 2.20 18.68
C TYR A 180 -12.87 3.60 18.17
N TYR A 181 -13.18 3.72 16.89
CA TYR A 181 -13.54 4.99 16.25
C TYR A 181 -15.02 4.96 15.95
N MET A 182 -15.77 5.83 16.62
CA MET A 182 -17.20 5.97 16.42
C MET A 182 -17.47 6.78 15.14
N PRO A 183 -18.40 6.35 14.27
CA PRO A 183 -18.83 7.19 13.16
C PRO A 183 -19.59 8.40 13.69
N ARG A 184 -19.60 9.48 12.90
CA ARG A 184 -20.43 10.64 13.22
C ARG A 184 -21.90 10.27 13.31
N ILE A 185 -22.50 10.52 14.44
CA ILE A 185 -23.93 10.34 14.68
C ILE A 185 -24.58 11.72 14.74
N TYR A 186 -25.49 11.98 13.80
CA TYR A 186 -26.23 13.23 13.76
C TYR A 186 -27.51 13.14 14.57
N ALA A 187 -27.79 14.15 15.39
CA ALA A 187 -29.05 14.26 16.13
C ALA A 187 -30.14 14.85 15.22
N GLY A 188 -30.72 14.01 14.37
CA GLY A 188 -31.76 14.42 13.42
C GLY A 188 -31.28 15.48 12.41
N SER A 189 -32.11 16.49 12.13
CA SER A 189 -31.78 17.58 11.21
C SER A 189 -31.13 18.80 11.89
N SER A 190 -30.73 18.68 13.13
CA SER A 190 -30.25 19.83 13.95
C SER A 190 -28.83 20.28 13.63
N GLY A 191 -28.08 19.54 12.80
CA GLY A 191 -26.66 19.82 12.54
C GLY A 191 -25.72 19.47 13.70
N ILE A 192 -26.26 19.02 14.84
CA ILE A 192 -25.47 18.57 15.98
C ILE A 192 -25.03 17.13 15.74
N TYR A 193 -23.76 16.81 15.96
CA TYR A 193 -23.22 15.47 15.84
C TYR A 193 -22.30 15.13 17.00
N VAL A 194 -22.12 13.83 17.23
CA VAL A 194 -21.12 13.26 18.15
C VAL A 194 -20.21 12.36 17.34
N ASP A 195 -18.90 12.50 17.52
CA ASP A 195 -17.87 11.61 16.99
C ASP A 195 -16.84 11.32 18.09
N GLY A 196 -16.08 10.22 17.95
CA GLY A 196 -15.09 9.80 18.93
C GLY A 196 -14.03 8.86 18.34
#